data_c628d4a75445cc2294ddc5d4ca04f87c
#
_entry.id   c628d4a75445cc2294ddc5d4ca04f87c
#
_cell.length_a   1.000
_cell.length_b   1.000
_cell.length_c   1.000
_cell.angle_alpha   90.00
_cell.angle_beta   90.00
_cell.angle_gamma   90.00
#
_symmetry.space_group_name_H-M   'P 1'
#
loop_
_entity.id
_entity.type
_entity.pdbx_description
1 polymer ?
#
loop_
_entity_poly.entity_id
_entity_poly.type
_entity_poly.pdbx_seq_one_letter_code
_entity_poly.pdbx_strand_id
1 'polypeptide(L)'
;MTAARRAVRFGVFLPAYVTPGEPAPTARFLQDFARYAEDLGFDGLWVFDHLFAAPPSYRVVFMEPLTTLGLVAGATRKITLGTGILILPLRDPVVTRRPSPISTACRKGA
;
A
#
# COMPACT_ATOMS: atom_id res chain seq x y z
N MET A 1 13.46 19.59 29.48
CA MET A 1 12.87 18.59 28.55
C MET A 1 12.52 19.31 27.27
N THR A 2 13.31 19.15 26.24
CA THR A 2 12.94 19.60 24.90
C THR A 2 11.84 18.68 24.38
N ALA A 3 10.65 19.24 24.11
CA ALA A 3 9.60 18.51 23.44
C ALA A 3 10.15 18.01 22.12
N ALA A 4 10.17 16.68 21.93
CA ALA A 4 10.59 16.10 20.67
C ALA A 4 9.70 16.68 19.58
N ARG A 5 10.28 17.46 18.68
CA ARG A 5 9.59 18.00 17.51
C ARG A 5 9.03 16.81 16.74
N ARG A 6 7.73 16.69 16.67
CA ARG A 6 7.07 15.65 15.90
C ARG A 6 7.47 15.88 14.45
N ALA A 7 8.32 15.01 13.92
CA ALA A 7 8.73 15.09 12.52
C ALA A 7 7.51 14.90 11.62
N VAL A 8 7.42 15.68 10.57
CA VAL A 8 6.44 15.47 9.51
C VAL A 8 6.74 14.13 8.84
N ARG A 9 5.72 13.33 8.62
CA ARG A 9 5.84 12.04 7.93
C ARG A 9 5.32 12.15 6.52
N PHE A 10 6.01 11.53 5.59
CA PHE A 10 5.66 11.51 4.18
C PHE A 10 5.31 10.10 3.75
N GLY A 11 4.17 9.97 3.12
CA GLY A 11 3.76 8.73 2.46
C GLY A 11 3.68 8.90 0.96
N VAL A 12 3.76 7.79 0.24
CA VAL A 12 3.61 7.74 -1.22
C VAL A 12 2.62 6.63 -1.58
N PHE A 13 1.86 6.85 -2.66
CA PHE A 13 0.98 5.81 -3.19
C PHE A 13 1.76 4.89 -4.14
N LEU A 14 1.58 3.58 -3.93
CA LEU A 14 2.08 2.56 -4.83
C LEU A 14 1.27 2.62 -6.14
N PRO A 15 1.91 2.62 -7.32
CA PRO A 15 1.20 2.64 -8.60
C PRO A 15 0.62 1.26 -8.97
N ALA A 16 -0.22 0.72 -8.09
CA ALA A 16 -0.88 -0.57 -8.22
C ALA A 16 -2.20 -0.46 -8.97
N TYR A 17 -2.13 -0.05 -10.23
CA TYR A 17 -3.28 0.10 -11.11
C TYR A 17 -2.92 -0.21 -12.56
N VAL A 18 -3.92 -0.52 -13.34
CA VAL A 18 -3.82 -0.80 -14.77
C VAL A 18 -4.42 0.36 -15.56
N THR A 19 -3.61 0.98 -16.40
CA THR A 19 -4.08 2.01 -17.35
C THR A 19 -4.61 1.34 -18.61
N PRO A 20 -5.76 1.74 -19.14
CA PRO A 20 -6.28 1.19 -20.40
C PRO A 20 -5.25 1.27 -21.52
N GLY A 21 -5.01 0.13 -22.17
CA GLY A 21 -4.03 0.04 -23.27
C GLY A 21 -2.59 -0.19 -22.84
N GLU A 22 -2.31 -0.18 -21.55
CA GLU A 22 -0.97 -0.47 -20.99
C GLU A 22 -0.94 -1.82 -20.26
N PRO A 23 0.22 -2.48 -20.21
CA PRO A 23 0.36 -3.70 -19.44
C PRO A 23 0.20 -3.43 -17.94
N ALA A 24 -0.35 -4.42 -17.21
CA ALA A 24 -0.42 -4.35 -15.77
C ALA A 24 1.00 -4.29 -15.15
N PRO A 25 1.17 -3.55 -14.03
CA PRO A 25 2.44 -3.55 -13.33
C PRO A 25 2.79 -4.96 -12.85
N THR A 26 4.05 -5.34 -13.02
CA THR A 26 4.54 -6.65 -12.56
C THR A 26 4.74 -6.66 -11.06
N ALA A 27 4.71 -7.85 -10.46
CA ALA A 27 5.06 -8.02 -9.05
C ALA A 27 6.44 -7.45 -8.73
N ARG A 28 7.41 -7.69 -9.59
CA ARG A 28 8.77 -7.17 -9.44
C ARG A 28 8.82 -5.66 -9.45
N PHE A 29 8.11 -5.03 -10.38
CA PHE A 29 8.03 -3.57 -10.44
C PHE A 29 7.47 -2.97 -9.14
N LEU A 30 6.37 -3.53 -8.62
CA LEU A 30 5.76 -3.07 -7.39
C LEU A 30 6.67 -3.25 -6.18
N GLN A 31 7.38 -4.38 -6.11
CA GLN A 31 8.35 -4.63 -5.05
C GLN A 31 9.55 -3.71 -5.13
N ASP A 32 10.09 -3.47 -6.32
CA ASP A 32 11.22 -2.56 -6.53
C ASP A 32 10.83 -1.10 -6.21
N PHE A 33 9.62 -0.69 -6.60
CA PHE A 33 9.09 0.62 -6.21
C PHE A 33 9.00 0.77 -4.69
N ALA A 34 8.49 -0.24 -4.01
CA ALA A 34 8.34 -0.23 -2.56
C ALA A 34 9.70 -0.14 -1.84
N ARG A 35 10.70 -0.90 -2.30
CA ARG A 35 12.08 -0.81 -1.79
C ARG A 35 12.68 0.56 -2.02
N TYR A 36 12.47 1.09 -3.21
CA TYR A 36 13.00 2.41 -3.57
C TYR A 36 12.38 3.52 -2.71
N ALA A 37 11.06 3.48 -2.48
CA ALA A 37 10.39 4.40 -1.59
C ALA A 37 10.93 4.31 -0.15
N GLU A 38 11.16 3.10 0.34
CA GLU A 38 11.76 2.87 1.66
C GLU A 38 13.18 3.43 1.74
N ASP A 39 14.01 3.20 0.72
CA ASP A 39 15.39 3.67 0.65
C ASP A 39 15.47 5.20 0.56
N LEU A 40 14.50 5.84 -0.08
CA LEU A 40 14.38 7.31 -0.11
C LEU A 40 13.92 7.91 1.21
N GLY A 41 13.49 7.11 2.17
CA GLY A 41 13.09 7.57 3.48
C GLY A 41 11.61 7.93 3.62
N PHE A 42 10.73 7.47 2.72
CA PHE A 42 9.29 7.59 2.92
C PHE A 42 8.84 6.78 4.14
N ASP A 43 7.94 7.35 4.94
CA ASP A 43 7.43 6.71 6.16
C ASP A 43 6.31 5.73 5.88
N GLY A 44 5.54 5.95 4.81
CA GLY A 44 4.39 5.13 4.47
C GLY A 44 4.24 4.88 2.97
N LEU A 45 3.77 3.68 2.64
CA LEU A 45 3.39 3.25 1.30
C LEU A 45 1.91 2.87 1.33
N TRP A 46 1.13 3.49 0.45
CA TRP A 46 -0.32 3.41 0.48
C TRP A 46 -0.87 2.84 -0.83
N VAL A 47 -1.96 2.11 -0.76
CA VAL A 47 -2.71 1.61 -1.90
C VAL A 47 -4.16 2.05 -1.84
N PHE A 48 -4.79 2.19 -3.01
CA PHE A 48 -6.20 2.48 -3.12
C PHE A 48 -7.04 1.20 -3.10
N ASP A 49 -8.27 1.32 -2.64
CA ASP A 49 -9.28 0.27 -2.70
C ASP A 49 -10.47 0.78 -3.51
N HIS A 50 -10.43 0.57 -4.82
CA HIS A 50 -11.52 0.88 -5.73
C HIS A 50 -11.88 -0.37 -6.52
N LEU A 51 -13.18 -0.71 -6.57
CA LEU A 51 -13.64 -1.90 -7.29
C LEU A 51 -13.70 -1.70 -8.79
N PHE A 52 -14.07 -0.51 -9.22
CA PHE A 52 -14.33 -0.23 -10.62
C PHE A 52 -13.68 1.08 -11.04
N ALA A 53 -13.31 1.17 -12.32
CA ALA A 53 -13.03 2.46 -12.92
C ALA A 53 -14.30 3.32 -12.92
N ALA A 54 -14.15 4.61 -12.69
CA ALA A 54 -15.25 5.57 -12.61
C ALA A 54 -15.04 6.74 -13.57
N PRO A 55 -15.20 6.51 -14.91
CA PRO A 55 -15.14 7.60 -15.87
C PRO A 55 -16.27 8.62 -15.63
N PRO A 56 -16.03 9.92 -15.81
CA PRO A 56 -14.78 10.53 -16.30
C PRO A 56 -13.72 10.79 -15.23
N SER A 57 -14.03 10.54 -13.95
CA SER A 57 -13.16 10.90 -12.81
C SER A 57 -11.81 10.17 -12.85
N TYR A 58 -11.83 8.87 -13.09
CA TYR A 58 -10.63 8.07 -13.33
C TYR A 58 -10.93 6.86 -14.20
N ARG A 59 -9.96 6.46 -15.02
CA ARG A 59 -10.09 5.36 -16.00
C ARG A 59 -9.24 4.15 -15.68
N VAL A 60 -8.45 4.22 -14.64
CA VAL A 60 -7.57 3.12 -14.21
C VAL A 60 -8.35 2.09 -13.40
N VAL A 61 -7.91 0.84 -13.48
CA VAL A 61 -8.42 -0.25 -12.65
C VAL A 61 -7.39 -0.53 -11.56
N PHE A 62 -7.78 -0.38 -10.30
CA PHE A 62 -6.90 -0.61 -9.17
C PHE A 62 -6.78 -2.11 -8.87
N MET A 63 -5.58 -2.53 -8.51
CA MET A 63 -5.30 -3.89 -8.05
C MET A 63 -5.89 -4.10 -6.66
N GLU A 64 -6.19 -5.35 -6.31
CA GLU A 64 -6.72 -5.69 -4.99
C GLU A 64 -5.71 -5.29 -3.89
N PRO A 65 -6.12 -4.41 -2.95
CA PRO A 65 -5.17 -3.74 -2.05
C PRO A 65 -4.48 -4.65 -1.06
N LEU A 66 -5.19 -5.58 -0.42
CA LEU A 66 -4.59 -6.43 0.62
C LEU A 66 -3.58 -7.42 0.03
N THR A 67 -3.89 -7.98 -1.13
CA THR A 67 -2.97 -8.83 -1.88
C THR A 67 -1.73 -8.06 -2.32
N THR A 68 -1.93 -6.84 -2.81
CA THR A 68 -0.83 -5.95 -3.23
C THR A 68 0.07 -5.58 -2.04
N LEU A 69 -0.53 -5.24 -0.89
CA LEU A 69 0.24 -4.98 0.32
C LEU A 69 1.02 -6.22 0.78
N GLY A 70 0.43 -7.42 0.69
CA GLY A 70 1.11 -8.67 0.98
C GLY A 70 2.34 -8.89 0.10
N LEU A 71 2.22 -8.58 -1.18
CA LEU A 71 3.30 -8.67 -2.15
C LEU A 71 4.49 -7.78 -1.80
N VAL A 72 4.24 -6.52 -1.44
CA VAL A 72 5.29 -5.56 -1.12
C VAL A 72 5.81 -5.70 0.31
N ALA A 73 5.02 -6.25 1.21
CA ALA A 73 5.44 -6.52 2.59
C ALA A 73 6.65 -7.48 2.65
N GLY A 74 6.69 -8.46 1.75
CA GLY A 74 7.83 -9.37 1.63
C GLY A 74 9.11 -8.71 1.09
N ALA A 75 8.98 -7.54 0.51
CA ALA A 75 10.08 -6.82 -0.14
C ALA A 75 10.61 -5.62 0.67
N THR A 76 9.89 -5.22 1.73
CA THR A 76 10.20 -4.05 2.56
C THR A 76 10.46 -4.45 4.00
N ARG A 77 11.07 -3.56 4.79
CA ARG A 77 11.47 -3.83 6.18
C ARG A 77 10.94 -2.82 7.18
N LYS A 78 10.91 -1.55 6.85
CA LYS A 78 10.65 -0.44 7.76
C LYS A 78 9.43 0.39 7.41
N ILE A 79 9.16 0.55 6.11
CA ILE A 79 8.09 1.42 5.62
C ILE A 79 6.73 0.91 6.10
N THR A 80 5.90 1.81 6.59
CA THR A 80 4.52 1.48 6.99
C THR A 80 3.69 1.21 5.74
N LEU A 81 2.91 0.13 5.75
CA LEU A 81 2.02 -0.24 4.65
C LEU A 81 0.57 0.02 5.06
N GLY A 82 -0.20 0.60 4.18
CA GLY A 82 -1.59 0.93 4.48
C GLY A 82 -2.48 1.12 3.25
N THR A 83 -3.76 1.22 3.51
CA THR A 83 -4.77 1.54 2.51
C THR A 83 -5.25 2.97 2.68
N GLY A 84 -5.43 3.65 1.60
CA GLY A 84 -5.96 4.99 1.61
C GLY A 84 -7.10 5.15 0.61
N ILE A 85 -8.23 4.54 0.88
CA ILE A 85 -8.83 3.89 2.06
C ILE A 85 -9.14 2.41 1.81
N LEU A 86 -9.69 1.72 2.82
CA LEU A 86 -10.23 0.37 2.68
C LEU A 86 -11.76 0.43 2.66
N ILE A 87 -12.40 -0.17 1.65
CA ILE A 87 -13.86 -0.25 1.57
C ILE A 87 -14.33 -1.42 2.43
N LEU A 88 -14.38 -1.20 3.72
CA LEU A 88 -14.65 -2.23 4.71
C LEU A 88 -15.99 -2.96 4.52
N PRO A 89 -17.11 -2.31 4.14
CA PRO A 89 -18.40 -2.99 3.95
C PRO A 89 -18.40 -4.08 2.87
N LEU A 90 -17.45 -4.07 1.96
CA LEU A 90 -17.34 -5.05 0.88
C LEU A 90 -16.45 -6.25 1.23
N ARG A 91 -16.01 -6.33 2.48
CA ARG A 91 -15.08 -7.36 2.94
C ARG A 91 -15.70 -8.24 3.99
N ASP A 92 -15.36 -9.52 3.96
CA ASP A 92 -15.74 -10.47 5.01
C ASP A 92 -15.13 -10.02 6.35
N PRO A 93 -15.96 -9.76 7.39
CA PRO A 93 -15.47 -9.24 8.65
C PRO A 93 -14.60 -10.24 9.41
N VAL A 94 -14.84 -11.53 9.26
CA VAL A 94 -14.06 -12.58 9.93
C VAL A 94 -12.67 -12.67 9.32
N VAL A 95 -12.59 -12.66 7.99
CA VAL A 95 -11.32 -12.70 7.26
C VAL A 95 -10.53 -11.42 7.48
N THR A 96 -11.19 -10.28 7.42
CA THR A 96 -10.53 -8.96 7.56
C THR A 96 -10.00 -8.73 8.98
N ARG A 97 -10.66 -9.28 9.99
CA ARG A 97 -10.23 -9.18 11.39
C ARG A 97 -9.00 -10.02 11.71
N ARG A 98 -8.70 -11.03 10.93
CA ARG A 98 -7.56 -11.92 11.22
C ARG A 98 -6.26 -11.10 11.26
N PRO A 99 -5.38 -11.39 12.25
CA PRO A 99 -4.07 -10.75 12.27
C PRO A 99 -3.36 -11.03 10.95
N SER A 100 -3.08 -9.98 10.21
CA SER A 100 -2.32 -10.10 8.97
C SER A 100 -0.83 -10.20 9.31
N PRO A 101 -0.09 -11.10 8.66
CA PRO A 101 1.38 -11.09 8.76
C PRO A 101 1.98 -9.74 8.35
N ILE A 102 1.26 -8.96 7.54
CA ILE A 102 1.64 -7.60 7.14
C ILE A 102 1.74 -6.67 8.35
N SER A 103 0.73 -6.68 9.23
CA SER A 103 0.72 -5.82 10.42
C SER A 103 1.82 -6.20 11.42
N THR A 104 2.21 -7.46 11.45
CA THR A 104 3.26 -7.98 12.34
C THR A 104 4.66 -7.73 11.75
N ALA A 105 4.83 -7.89 10.44
CA ALA A 105 6.08 -7.62 9.75
C ALA A 105 6.49 -6.14 9.85
N CYS A 106 5.52 -5.22 9.71
CA CYS A 106 5.76 -3.79 9.88
C CYS A 106 6.14 -3.38 11.31
N ARG A 107 5.76 -4.18 12.32
CA ARG A 107 6.12 -3.91 13.73
C ARG A 107 7.48 -4.47 14.13
N LYS A 108 7.92 -5.55 13.52
CA LYS A 108 9.19 -6.22 13.87
C LYS A 108 10.41 -5.61 13.19
N GLY A 109 10.22 -4.76 12.20
CA GLY A 109 11.30 -4.03 11.54
C GLY A 109 11.61 -2.68 12.18
N ALA A 110 10.89 -2.34 13.23
CA ALA A 110 11.12 -1.12 13.99
C ALA A 110 12.12 -1.36 15.10
#